data_73b596426c35a9f2846efbe6054a004b
#
_entry.id   73b596426c35a9f2846efbe6054a004b
#
_cell.length_a   1.000
_cell.length_b   1.000
_cell.length_c   1.000
_cell.angle_alpha   90.00
_cell.angle_beta   90.00
_cell.angle_gamma   90.00
#
_symmetry.space_group_name_H-M   'P 1'
#
loop_
_entity.id
_entity.type
_entity.pdbx_description
1 polymer ?
#
loop_
_entity_poly.entity_id
_entity_poly.type
_entity_poly.pdbx_seq_one_letter_code
_entity_poly.pdbx_strand_id
1 'polypeptide(L)'
;MNLEPMFSRLMTQIGSRKDVEIISILDNKSMTIGKKRHMLHKLAQGKYCAIIDDDDDVTPNFVQEVCNAIQSHDGVDVIHYNQEAIIEGVSFLISTDINAPRSPFDQLPRTPRDQNGNFIPCKRPPWHWCAWRTEFAKKFPFGDSFSGEDTVFVEHAIPHIKSDYKIDKILHIYKWSAQTTSAPLLPGNVNKPVGIE
;
A
#
# COMPACT_ATOMS: atom_id res chain seq x y z
N MET A 1 14.26 1.94 -13.01
CA MET A 1 13.96 1.64 -11.61
C MET A 1 14.85 2.54 -10.78
N ASN A 2 14.27 3.40 -9.97
CA ASN A 2 15.04 4.38 -9.20
C ASN A 2 14.66 4.25 -7.71
N LEU A 3 15.04 3.12 -7.11
CA LEU A 3 14.86 2.82 -5.68
C LEU A 3 15.56 3.84 -4.76
N GLU A 4 16.55 4.54 -5.29
CA GLU A 4 17.47 5.35 -4.49
C GLU A 4 16.79 6.51 -3.71
N PRO A 5 15.86 7.29 -4.30
CA PRO A 5 15.27 8.41 -3.56
C PRO A 5 14.35 7.97 -2.43
N MET A 6 13.47 6.98 -2.65
CA MET A 6 12.52 6.48 -1.64
C MET A 6 13.28 5.76 -0.51
N PHE A 7 14.22 4.87 -0.87
CA PHE A 7 15.05 4.16 0.11
C PHE A 7 15.87 5.13 0.97
N SER A 8 16.53 6.12 0.34
CA SER A 8 17.29 7.17 1.05
C SER A 8 16.41 7.98 2.01
N ARG A 9 15.18 8.30 1.59
CA ARG A 9 14.19 9.00 2.44
C ARG A 9 13.79 8.16 3.65
N LEU A 10 13.51 6.89 3.46
CA LEU A 10 13.18 5.98 4.57
C LEU A 10 14.37 5.81 5.51
N MET A 11 15.57 5.60 4.99
CA MET A 11 16.79 5.50 5.82
C MET A 11 17.04 6.77 6.64
N THR A 12 16.81 7.93 6.04
CA THR A 12 16.91 9.23 6.76
C THR A 12 15.90 9.31 7.90
N GLN A 13 14.64 8.89 7.68
CA GLN A 13 13.59 8.91 8.70
C GLN A 13 13.86 7.88 9.81
N ILE A 14 14.42 6.73 9.47
CA ILE A 14 14.80 5.71 10.45
C ILE A 14 15.96 6.18 11.31
N GLY A 15 16.97 6.79 10.70
CA GLY A 15 18.14 7.31 11.44
C GLY A 15 18.81 6.24 12.31
N SER A 16 18.87 6.48 13.62
CA SER A 16 19.44 5.56 14.61
C SER A 16 18.44 4.60 15.25
N ARG A 17 17.18 4.56 14.81
CA ARG A 17 16.15 3.66 15.35
C ARG A 17 16.55 2.20 15.17
N LYS A 18 16.21 1.39 16.18
CA LYS A 18 16.47 -0.06 16.20
C LYS A 18 15.18 -0.88 16.12
N ASP A 19 14.04 -0.21 16.13
CA ASP A 19 12.70 -0.79 16.14
C ASP A 19 12.03 -0.75 14.75
N VAL A 20 12.76 -0.37 13.71
CA VAL A 20 12.31 -0.35 12.32
C VAL A 20 13.31 -1.08 11.44
N GLU A 21 12.80 -1.96 10.60
CA GLU A 21 13.57 -2.66 9.56
C GLU A 21 13.07 -2.27 8.17
N ILE A 22 13.93 -2.37 7.17
CA ILE A 22 13.57 -2.32 5.76
C ILE A 22 13.93 -3.65 5.13
N ILE A 23 12.98 -4.27 4.46
CA ILE A 23 13.17 -5.49 3.67
C ILE A 23 12.87 -5.15 2.21
N SER A 24 13.80 -5.47 1.31
CA SER A 24 13.59 -5.31 -0.12
C SER A 24 13.90 -6.58 -0.88
N ILE A 25 13.13 -6.87 -1.92
CA ILE A 25 13.34 -7.99 -2.83
C ILE A 25 13.59 -7.44 -4.21
N LEU A 26 14.80 -7.65 -4.70
CA LEU A 26 15.19 -7.29 -6.06
C LEU A 26 15.31 -8.57 -6.88
N ASP A 27 14.70 -8.56 -8.05
CA ASP A 27 14.82 -9.64 -9.01
C ASP A 27 14.83 -9.06 -10.45
N ASN A 28 15.13 -9.91 -11.41
CA ASN A 28 15.09 -9.57 -12.84
C ASN A 28 13.76 -9.98 -13.49
N LYS A 29 12.64 -9.79 -12.81
CA LYS A 29 11.28 -10.19 -13.23
C LYS A 29 11.08 -11.72 -13.28
N SER A 30 11.81 -12.46 -12.47
CA SER A 30 11.66 -13.92 -12.34
C SER A 30 10.47 -14.33 -11.50
N MET A 31 9.96 -13.43 -10.67
CA MET A 31 8.78 -13.64 -9.82
C MET A 31 7.70 -12.60 -10.12
N THR A 32 6.44 -13.00 -9.92
CA THR A 32 5.31 -12.06 -9.95
C THR A 32 5.39 -11.07 -8.79
N ILE A 33 4.78 -9.89 -8.94
CA ILE A 33 4.72 -8.89 -7.89
C ILE A 33 4.01 -9.49 -6.65
N GLY A 34 2.95 -10.25 -6.85
CA GLY A 34 2.23 -10.90 -5.76
C GLY A 34 3.09 -11.88 -4.96
N LYS A 35 3.91 -12.69 -5.62
CA LYS A 35 4.88 -13.56 -4.91
C LYS A 35 5.88 -12.75 -4.09
N LYS A 36 6.42 -11.66 -4.64
CA LYS A 36 7.35 -10.78 -3.91
C LYS A 36 6.69 -10.17 -2.68
N ARG A 37 5.48 -9.61 -2.81
CA ARG A 37 4.74 -9.03 -1.69
C ARG A 37 4.41 -10.07 -0.62
N HIS A 38 4.02 -11.27 -1.03
CA HIS A 38 3.78 -12.37 -0.09
C HIS A 38 5.05 -12.77 0.68
N MET A 39 6.20 -12.83 -0.02
CA MET A 39 7.50 -13.07 0.61
C MET A 39 7.89 -11.94 1.58
N LEU A 40 7.64 -10.68 1.24
CA LEU A 40 7.90 -9.55 2.14
C LEU A 40 7.10 -9.69 3.45
N HIS A 41 5.82 -10.05 3.37
CA HIS A 41 5.04 -10.32 4.58
C HIS A 41 5.63 -11.49 5.40
N LYS A 42 6.03 -12.59 4.75
CA LYS A 42 6.64 -13.73 5.45
C LYS A 42 7.96 -13.36 6.13
N LEU A 43 8.79 -12.54 5.51
CA LEU A 43 10.09 -12.12 6.03
C LEU A 43 9.98 -11.07 7.14
N ALA A 44 8.91 -10.29 7.18
CA ALA A 44 8.72 -9.23 8.16
C ALA A 44 8.78 -9.78 9.59
N GLN A 45 9.63 -9.16 10.43
CA GLN A 45 9.83 -9.49 11.84
C GLN A 45 9.20 -8.43 12.75
N GLY A 46 9.01 -7.22 12.24
CA GLY A 46 8.34 -6.15 12.95
C GLY A 46 6.89 -6.49 13.31
N LYS A 47 6.37 -5.87 14.35
CA LYS A 47 4.98 -6.08 14.81
C LYS A 47 3.95 -5.62 13.77
N TYR A 48 4.29 -4.61 13.00
CA TYR A 48 3.53 -4.11 11.87
C TYR A 48 4.42 -4.08 10.62
N CYS A 49 3.81 -4.24 9.46
CA CYS A 49 4.47 -4.13 8.17
C CYS A 49 3.64 -3.29 7.20
N ALA A 50 4.30 -2.52 6.37
CA ALA A 50 3.72 -1.77 5.25
C ALA A 50 4.55 -2.06 4.00
N ILE A 51 3.91 -2.26 2.86
CA ILE A 51 4.60 -2.46 1.59
C ILE A 51 4.52 -1.16 0.80
N ILE A 52 5.66 -0.59 0.49
CA ILE A 52 5.78 0.60 -0.35
C ILE A 52 6.41 0.18 -1.67
N ASP A 53 5.77 0.51 -2.77
CA ASP A 53 6.29 0.19 -4.09
C ASP A 53 7.46 1.11 -4.46
N ASP A 54 8.36 0.63 -5.30
CA ASP A 54 9.62 1.31 -5.62
C ASP A 54 9.46 2.56 -6.51
N ASP A 55 8.29 2.74 -7.10
CA ASP A 55 7.89 3.92 -7.87
C ASP A 55 7.02 4.90 -7.08
N ASP A 56 6.64 4.56 -5.86
CA ASP A 56 5.89 5.42 -4.94
C ASP A 56 6.82 6.25 -4.02
N ASP A 57 6.21 7.00 -3.12
CA ASP A 57 6.94 7.80 -2.13
C ASP A 57 6.18 7.89 -0.79
N VAL A 58 6.85 8.40 0.22
CA VAL A 58 6.27 8.66 1.54
C VAL A 58 6.58 10.08 2.00
N THR A 59 5.71 10.63 2.86
CA THR A 59 5.95 11.95 3.44
C THR A 59 7.17 11.95 4.37
N PRO A 60 7.80 13.11 4.62
CA PRO A 60 9.01 13.19 5.45
C PRO A 60 8.87 12.69 6.89
N ASN A 61 7.66 12.59 7.40
CA ASN A 61 7.34 12.16 8.76
C ASN A 61 6.65 10.78 8.84
N PHE A 62 6.64 10.03 7.73
CA PHE A 62 5.95 8.74 7.61
C PHE A 62 6.32 7.77 8.74
N VAL A 63 7.62 7.48 8.92
CA VAL A 63 8.09 6.53 9.94
C VAL A 63 7.68 6.98 11.34
N GLN A 64 7.85 8.27 11.65
CA GLN A 64 7.53 8.80 12.98
C GLN A 64 6.02 8.70 13.28
N GLU A 65 5.17 9.07 12.32
CA GLU A 65 3.70 9.04 12.50
C GLU A 65 3.19 7.61 12.68
N VAL A 66 3.68 6.67 11.86
CA VAL A 66 3.30 5.26 11.95
C VAL A 66 3.78 4.67 13.27
N CYS A 67 5.03 4.92 13.69
CA CYS A 67 5.54 4.41 14.96
C CYS A 67 4.78 4.99 16.16
N ASN A 68 4.43 6.27 16.15
CA ASN A 68 3.62 6.88 17.21
C ASN A 68 2.23 6.23 17.29
N ALA A 69 1.61 5.97 16.14
CA ALA A 69 0.31 5.31 16.09
C ALA A 69 0.40 3.86 16.62
N ILE A 70 1.45 3.11 16.29
CA ILE A 70 1.70 1.77 16.83
C ILE A 70 1.83 1.81 18.34
N GLN A 71 2.57 2.78 18.89
CA GLN A 71 2.77 2.91 20.34
C GLN A 71 1.48 3.23 21.08
N SER A 72 0.62 4.07 20.51
CA SER A 72 -0.61 4.51 21.16
C SER A 72 -1.82 3.60 20.92
N HIS A 73 -1.81 2.80 19.84
CA HIS A 73 -2.91 1.92 19.42
C HIS A 73 -2.40 0.51 19.14
N ASP A 74 -1.61 -0.01 20.08
CA ASP A 74 -1.02 -1.33 19.95
C ASP A 74 -2.07 -2.45 19.84
N GLY A 75 -1.81 -3.39 18.93
CA GLY A 75 -2.64 -4.58 18.74
C GLY A 75 -3.80 -4.41 17.75
N VAL A 76 -4.07 -3.22 17.20
CA VAL A 76 -5.06 -3.08 16.11
C VAL A 76 -4.61 -3.87 14.88
N ASP A 77 -5.56 -4.35 14.09
CA ASP A 77 -5.26 -5.19 12.92
C ASP A 77 -4.62 -4.36 11.78
N VAL A 78 -5.02 -3.09 11.67
CA VAL A 78 -4.46 -2.15 10.68
C VAL A 78 -4.41 -0.72 11.20
N ILE A 79 -3.31 -0.05 10.93
CA ILE A 79 -3.17 1.40 11.03
C ILE A 79 -3.17 1.94 9.61
N HIS A 80 -4.16 2.74 9.27
CA HIS A 80 -4.32 3.24 7.92
C HIS A 80 -4.27 4.77 7.87
N TYR A 81 -3.93 5.29 6.73
CA TYR A 81 -3.71 6.71 6.50
C TYR A 81 -4.11 7.10 5.08
N ASN A 82 -4.16 8.39 4.80
CA ASN A 82 -4.53 8.89 3.49
C ASN A 82 -3.36 8.81 2.51
N GLN A 83 -3.68 8.76 1.24
CA GLN A 83 -2.74 8.73 0.13
C GLN A 83 -2.96 9.97 -0.75
N GLU A 84 -1.89 10.62 -1.16
CA GLU A 84 -1.90 11.49 -2.32
C GLU A 84 -1.62 10.65 -3.56
N ALA A 85 -2.52 10.68 -4.54
CA ALA A 85 -2.29 10.03 -5.82
C ALA A 85 -1.98 11.09 -6.89
N ILE A 86 -0.83 10.96 -7.55
CA ILE A 86 -0.38 11.81 -8.63
C ILE A 86 -0.46 11.00 -9.92
N ILE A 87 -1.49 11.24 -10.73
CA ILE A 87 -1.71 10.54 -11.99
C ILE A 87 -1.55 11.53 -13.14
N GLU A 88 -0.60 11.25 -14.04
CA GLU A 88 -0.25 12.15 -15.16
C GLU A 88 -0.04 13.60 -14.68
N GLY A 89 0.63 13.77 -13.53
CA GLY A 89 0.93 15.09 -12.96
C GLY A 89 -0.23 15.76 -12.22
N VAL A 90 -1.40 15.12 -12.14
CA VAL A 90 -2.56 15.66 -11.42
C VAL A 90 -2.70 14.96 -10.06
N SER A 91 -2.68 15.76 -8.99
CA SER A 91 -2.79 15.26 -7.62
C SER A 91 -4.25 15.23 -7.14
N PHE A 92 -4.60 14.20 -6.37
CA PHE A 92 -5.87 14.10 -5.68
C PHE A 92 -5.75 13.25 -4.40
N LEU A 93 -6.67 13.48 -3.47
CA LEU A 93 -6.71 12.78 -2.18
C LEU A 93 -7.46 11.45 -2.31
N ILE A 94 -6.82 10.39 -1.84
CA ILE A 94 -7.46 9.12 -1.52
C ILE A 94 -7.55 9.00 0.00
N SER A 95 -8.76 9.04 0.53
CA SER A 95 -9.01 8.86 1.96
C SER A 95 -9.28 7.38 2.26
N THR A 96 -8.58 6.81 3.22
CA THR A 96 -8.86 5.45 3.67
C THR A 96 -10.02 5.43 4.65
N ASP A 97 -10.89 4.43 4.51
CA ASP A 97 -12.04 4.18 5.37
C ASP A 97 -12.34 2.69 5.37
N ILE A 98 -12.34 2.04 6.52
CA ILE A 98 -12.57 0.60 6.65
C ILE A 98 -13.93 0.16 6.08
N ASN A 99 -14.91 1.07 6.12
CA ASN A 99 -16.26 0.84 5.61
C ASN A 99 -16.44 1.31 4.15
N ALA A 100 -15.39 1.79 3.51
CA ALA A 100 -15.49 2.21 2.12
C ALA A 100 -15.88 1.02 1.23
N PRO A 101 -16.76 1.24 0.24
CA PRO A 101 -17.07 0.21 -0.72
C PRO A 101 -15.80 -0.22 -1.45
N ARG A 102 -15.67 -1.50 -1.68
CA ARG A 102 -14.59 -2.03 -2.53
C ARG A 102 -14.84 -1.54 -3.95
N SER A 103 -14.14 -0.51 -4.32
CA SER A 103 -14.22 0.00 -5.69
C SER A 103 -13.32 -0.85 -6.57
N PRO A 104 -13.81 -1.38 -7.70
CA PRO A 104 -12.93 -2.00 -8.67
C PRO A 104 -11.83 -1.02 -9.11
N PHE A 105 -10.65 -1.53 -9.34
CA PHE A 105 -9.45 -0.78 -9.71
C PHE A 105 -9.62 0.08 -10.98
N ASP A 106 -10.56 -0.30 -11.83
CA ASP A 106 -10.91 0.38 -13.07
C ASP A 106 -11.49 1.79 -12.88
N GLN A 107 -11.73 2.21 -11.63
CA GLN A 107 -12.21 3.55 -11.34
C GLN A 107 -11.10 4.57 -10.99
N LEU A 108 -9.86 4.13 -10.73
CA LEU A 108 -8.77 5.06 -10.41
C LEU A 108 -8.42 6.04 -11.54
N PRO A 109 -8.36 5.66 -12.82
CA PRO A 109 -8.18 6.65 -13.90
C PRO A 109 -9.42 7.50 -14.18
N ARG A 110 -10.56 7.14 -13.56
CA ARG A 110 -11.82 7.89 -13.65
C ARG A 110 -12.15 8.50 -12.30
N THR A 111 -11.19 9.22 -11.72
CA THR A 111 -11.47 9.96 -10.50
C THR A 111 -12.73 10.79 -10.71
N PRO A 112 -13.75 10.58 -9.86
CA PRO A 112 -14.98 11.31 -10.01
C PRO A 112 -14.66 12.80 -9.89
N ARG A 113 -15.16 13.58 -10.84
CA ARG A 113 -15.10 15.03 -10.78
C ARG A 113 -16.49 15.55 -10.45
N ASP A 114 -16.53 16.62 -9.69
CA ASP A 114 -17.77 17.35 -9.49
C ASP A 114 -18.19 18.08 -10.78
N GLN A 115 -19.34 18.71 -10.76
CA GLN A 115 -19.88 19.48 -11.89
C GLN A 115 -19.00 20.70 -12.28
N ASN A 116 -18.05 21.08 -11.43
CA ASN A 116 -17.08 22.16 -11.68
C ASN A 116 -15.74 21.61 -12.19
N GLY A 117 -15.62 20.29 -12.36
CA GLY A 117 -14.39 19.64 -12.78
C GLY A 117 -13.37 19.39 -11.67
N ASN A 118 -13.68 19.69 -10.40
CA ASN A 118 -12.79 19.41 -9.27
C ASN A 118 -12.81 17.92 -8.91
N PHE A 119 -11.67 17.39 -8.47
CA PHE A 119 -11.61 16.01 -8.00
C PHE A 119 -12.45 15.81 -6.74
N ILE A 120 -13.35 14.84 -6.76
CA ILE A 120 -14.05 14.39 -5.57
C ILE A 120 -13.11 13.45 -4.81
N PRO A 121 -12.86 13.65 -3.50
CA PRO A 121 -12.04 12.74 -2.72
C PRO A 121 -12.54 11.29 -2.87
N CYS A 122 -11.65 10.41 -3.31
CA CYS A 122 -11.94 8.98 -3.41
C CYS A 122 -11.79 8.35 -2.03
N LYS A 123 -12.78 7.56 -1.60
CA LYS A 123 -12.67 6.71 -0.41
C LYS A 123 -12.38 5.29 -0.83
N ARG A 124 -11.44 4.63 -0.14
CA ARG A 124 -11.12 3.22 -0.35
C ARG A 124 -10.79 2.53 0.98
N PRO A 125 -10.95 1.22 1.08
CA PRO A 125 -10.49 0.50 2.26
C PRO A 125 -8.97 0.58 2.41
N PRO A 126 -8.40 0.26 3.60
CA PRO A 126 -6.96 0.14 3.78
C PRO A 126 -6.35 -0.79 2.73
N TRP A 127 -5.24 -0.38 2.13
CA TRP A 127 -4.56 -1.11 1.06
C TRP A 127 -3.23 -1.68 1.55
N HIS A 128 -2.48 -2.40 0.71
CA HIS A 128 -1.21 -3.04 1.09
C HIS A 128 -0.14 -2.07 1.63
N TRP A 129 -0.19 -0.81 1.22
CA TRP A 129 0.71 0.24 1.71
C TRP A 129 0.36 0.78 3.12
N CYS A 130 -0.79 0.42 3.69
CA CYS A 130 -1.10 0.71 5.09
C CYS A 130 -0.25 -0.17 6.03
N ALA A 131 -0.12 0.23 7.30
CA ALA A 131 0.62 -0.54 8.28
C ALA A 131 -0.29 -1.63 8.90
N TRP A 132 -0.13 -2.84 8.44
CA TRP A 132 -0.87 -4.02 8.89
C TRP A 132 -0.13 -4.70 10.03
N ARG A 133 -0.86 -5.18 11.04
CA ARG A 133 -0.27 -6.06 12.05
C ARG A 133 0.27 -7.31 11.34
N THR A 134 1.55 -7.58 11.50
CA THR A 134 2.27 -8.59 10.69
C THR A 134 1.61 -9.98 10.77
N GLU A 135 1.27 -10.43 11.97
CA GLU A 135 0.62 -11.73 12.15
C GLU A 135 -0.82 -11.79 11.61
N PHE A 136 -1.45 -10.64 11.41
CA PHE A 136 -2.72 -10.55 10.70
C PHE A 136 -2.49 -10.62 9.19
N ALA A 137 -1.59 -9.81 8.66
CA ALA A 137 -1.29 -9.74 7.22
C ALA A 137 -0.81 -11.07 6.64
N LYS A 138 0.02 -11.82 7.39
CA LYS A 138 0.53 -13.14 6.99
C LYS A 138 -0.55 -14.18 6.70
N LYS A 139 -1.77 -13.98 7.18
CA LYS A 139 -2.90 -14.92 6.97
C LYS A 139 -3.52 -14.81 5.59
N PHE A 140 -3.26 -13.74 4.87
CA PHE A 140 -3.92 -13.43 3.61
C PHE A 140 -2.94 -13.38 2.45
N PRO A 141 -3.24 -14.10 1.35
CA PRO A 141 -2.36 -14.14 0.20
C PRO A 141 -2.51 -12.89 -0.68
N PHE A 142 -1.46 -12.57 -1.42
CA PHE A 142 -1.56 -11.76 -2.63
C PHE A 142 -1.92 -12.64 -3.83
N GLY A 143 -2.46 -12.04 -4.89
CA GLY A 143 -2.67 -12.75 -6.15
C GLY A 143 -1.33 -13.12 -6.82
N ASP A 144 -1.26 -14.30 -7.45
CA ASP A 144 -0.06 -14.68 -8.23
C ASP A 144 -0.07 -14.04 -9.61
N SER A 145 0.14 -12.73 -9.66
CA SER A 145 0.11 -11.94 -10.88
C SER A 145 1.05 -10.75 -10.84
N PHE A 146 1.25 -10.11 -11.99
CA PHE A 146 2.02 -8.88 -12.14
C PHE A 146 1.15 -7.61 -11.99
N SER A 147 -0.16 -7.73 -11.86
CA SER A 147 -1.08 -6.60 -11.69
C SER A 147 -2.36 -7.05 -10.99
N GLY A 148 -2.89 -6.22 -10.08
CA GLY A 148 -4.11 -6.49 -9.31
C GLY A 148 -3.96 -7.57 -8.22
N GLU A 149 -2.74 -8.00 -7.92
CA GLU A 149 -2.43 -8.99 -6.89
C GLU A 149 -2.77 -8.48 -5.49
N ASP A 150 -2.68 -7.17 -5.28
CA ASP A 150 -3.04 -6.46 -4.07
C ASP A 150 -4.55 -6.44 -3.81
N THR A 151 -5.36 -6.45 -4.87
CA THR A 151 -6.82 -6.60 -4.75
C THR A 151 -7.18 -7.90 -4.04
N VAL A 152 -6.52 -9.01 -4.39
CA VAL A 152 -6.74 -10.30 -3.74
C VAL A 152 -6.44 -10.22 -2.24
N PHE A 153 -5.31 -9.60 -1.86
CA PHE A 153 -4.97 -9.40 -0.44
C PHE A 153 -6.05 -8.61 0.28
N VAL A 154 -6.45 -7.47 -0.27
CA VAL A 154 -7.43 -6.57 0.35
C VAL A 154 -8.80 -7.23 0.47
N GLU A 155 -9.27 -7.91 -0.57
CA GLU A 155 -10.56 -8.61 -0.56
C GLU A 155 -10.62 -9.71 0.50
N HIS A 156 -9.51 -10.39 0.77
CA HIS A 156 -9.44 -11.41 1.80
C HIS A 156 -9.22 -10.80 3.20
N ALA A 157 -8.43 -9.76 3.35
CA ALA A 157 -8.08 -9.19 4.66
C ALA A 157 -9.21 -8.34 5.27
N ILE A 158 -9.83 -7.46 4.47
CA ILE A 158 -10.82 -6.49 4.97
C ILE A 158 -11.98 -7.13 5.77
N PRO A 159 -12.61 -8.23 5.33
CA PRO A 159 -13.71 -8.84 6.09
C PRO A 159 -13.32 -9.36 7.47
N HIS A 160 -12.04 -9.50 7.74
CA HIS A 160 -11.51 -10.06 8.98
C HIS A 160 -10.96 -9.01 9.95
N ILE A 161 -10.92 -7.73 9.56
CA ILE A 161 -10.50 -6.64 10.44
C ILE A 161 -11.50 -6.50 11.58
N LYS A 162 -10.98 -6.53 12.82
CA LYS A 162 -11.76 -6.35 14.05
C LYS A 162 -11.47 -5.01 14.70
N SER A 163 -10.31 -4.43 14.44
CA SER A 163 -9.87 -3.18 15.01
C SER A 163 -8.95 -2.43 14.05
N ASP A 164 -9.12 -1.13 13.98
CA ASP A 164 -8.32 -0.25 13.14
C ASP A 164 -8.00 1.06 13.85
N TYR A 165 -7.02 1.76 13.36
CA TYR A 165 -6.73 3.13 13.73
C TYR A 165 -6.41 3.96 12.48
N LYS A 166 -7.06 5.11 12.34
CA LYS A 166 -6.80 6.03 11.23
C LYS A 166 -5.90 7.18 11.66
N ILE A 167 -4.78 7.34 10.98
CA ILE A 167 -4.00 8.57 10.99
C ILE A 167 -4.60 9.48 9.92
N ASP A 168 -5.31 10.53 10.30
CA ASP A 168 -5.96 11.43 9.33
C ASP A 168 -4.97 12.42 8.72
N LYS A 169 -3.91 11.87 8.12
CA LYS A 169 -2.85 12.59 7.40
C LYS A 169 -2.54 11.87 6.10
N ILE A 170 -2.06 12.59 5.10
CA ILE A 170 -1.41 11.97 3.93
C ILE A 170 -0.04 11.51 4.39
N LEU A 171 0.23 10.21 4.25
CA LEU A 171 1.54 9.63 4.56
C LEU A 171 2.15 8.89 3.37
N HIS A 172 1.34 8.44 2.41
CA HIS A 172 1.77 7.74 1.21
C HIS A 172 1.50 8.59 -0.04
N ILE A 173 2.42 8.54 -1.00
CA ILE A 173 2.35 9.27 -2.26
C ILE A 173 2.46 8.28 -3.40
N TYR A 174 1.34 8.01 -4.05
CA TYR A 174 1.27 7.16 -5.23
C TYR A 174 1.60 7.96 -6.48
N LYS A 175 2.50 7.46 -7.32
CA LYS A 175 2.90 8.12 -8.57
C LYS A 175 2.65 7.18 -9.74
N TRP A 176 1.80 7.62 -10.66
CA TRP A 176 1.55 6.88 -11.89
C TRP A 176 1.72 7.76 -13.12
N SER A 177 2.41 7.23 -14.12
CA SER A 177 2.40 7.78 -15.47
C SER A 177 2.52 6.64 -16.49
N ALA A 178 1.94 6.83 -17.67
CA ALA A 178 2.03 5.86 -18.74
C ALA A 178 3.47 5.62 -19.22
N GLN A 179 4.39 6.53 -18.90
CA GLN A 179 5.81 6.45 -19.29
C GLN A 179 6.66 5.66 -18.29
N THR A 180 6.28 5.62 -17.02
CA THR A 180 7.12 5.06 -15.93
C THR A 180 6.56 3.77 -15.34
N THR A 181 5.25 3.57 -15.40
CA THR A 181 4.61 2.39 -14.83
C THR A 181 4.76 1.18 -15.74
N SER A 182 5.37 0.13 -15.23
CA SER A 182 5.64 -1.10 -15.99
C SER A 182 4.43 -2.00 -16.19
N ALA A 183 3.32 -1.74 -15.52
CA ALA A 183 2.08 -2.51 -15.66
C ALA A 183 1.15 -1.82 -16.68
N PRO A 184 0.87 -2.45 -17.83
CA PRO A 184 -0.18 -1.96 -18.72
C PRO A 184 -1.52 -2.06 -17.97
N LEU A 185 -2.38 -1.05 -18.13
CA LEU A 185 -3.78 -1.10 -17.74
C LEU A 185 -4.48 -2.15 -18.62
N LEU A 186 -4.29 -3.44 -18.32
CA LEU A 186 -4.92 -4.52 -19.08
C LEU A 186 -6.21 -4.93 -18.38
N PRO A 187 -7.34 -4.92 -19.08
CA PRO A 187 -8.55 -5.58 -18.61
C PRO A 187 -8.35 -7.10 -18.71
N GLY A 188 -8.55 -7.82 -17.61
CA GLY A 188 -8.90 -9.22 -17.70
C GLY A 188 -7.94 -10.29 -17.17
N ASN A 189 -6.93 -9.98 -16.36
CA ASN A 189 -6.20 -11.04 -15.67
C ASN A 189 -6.94 -11.51 -14.41
N VAL A 190 -7.49 -12.71 -14.46
CA VAL A 190 -8.09 -13.37 -13.28
C VAL A 190 -6.96 -13.78 -12.34
N ASN A 191 -6.83 -13.04 -11.24
CA ASN A 191 -5.83 -13.31 -10.22
C ASN A 191 -6.16 -14.58 -9.43
N LYS A 192 -5.24 -15.54 -9.43
CA LYS A 192 -5.30 -16.70 -8.53
C LYS A 192 -4.53 -16.37 -7.25
N PRO A 193 -5.01 -16.74 -6.06
CA PRO A 193 -4.25 -16.55 -4.83
C PRO A 193 -2.94 -17.36 -4.86
N VAL A 194 -1.88 -16.82 -4.30
CA VAL A 194 -0.63 -17.56 -4.05
C VAL A 194 -0.94 -18.63 -3.00
N GLY A 195 -0.62 -19.91 -3.29
CA GLY A 195 -0.79 -20.99 -2.34
C GLY A 195 -0.12 -20.70 -0.99
N ILE A 196 -0.84 -20.96 0.09
CA ILE A 196 -0.31 -20.85 1.47
C ILE A 196 0.28 -22.23 1.77
N GLU A 197 1.59 -22.38 1.56
CA GLU A 197 2.38 -23.50 2.09
C GLU A 197 3.06 -23.10 3.39
#